data_5e7977fb515624901dd5dab2f21bc89f
#
_entry.id   5e7977fb515624901dd5dab2f21bc89f
#
_cell.length_a   1.000
_cell.length_b   1.000
_cell.length_c   1.000
_cell.angle_alpha   90.00
_cell.angle_beta   90.00
_cell.angle_gamma   90.00
#
_symmetry.space_group_name_H-M   'P 1'
#
loop_
_entity.id
_entity.type
_entity.pdbx_description
1 polymer ?
#
loop_
_entity_poly.entity_id
_entity_poly.type
_entity_poly.pdbx_seq_one_letter_code
_entity_poly.pdbx_strand_id
1 'polypeptide(L)'
;MIKLSNITKVFLQGTRTIQALNNVSLHVPAGQIYGVIGASGAGKSTLIRCVNLLERPTEGSVQVGGQELTTLSESELTKARRQIGMIFQHFNLLSSRTVFGNVALPLELDNTPKEEIKRRVTELLDLVGLGDKHDSYPANLSGGQKQRVAIARALASNPKVLLCDEATSALDPATTRSILELLKDINRRLGLTILLIT
;
A
#
# COMPACT_ATOMS: atom_id res chain seq x y z
N MET A 1 -4.55 4.94 14.55
CA MET A 1 -3.83 3.85 13.85
C MET A 1 -2.55 4.36 13.20
N ILE A 2 -2.59 5.42 12.41
CA ILE A 2 -1.40 6.10 11.86
C ILE A 2 -1.25 7.44 12.55
N LYS A 3 -0.06 7.77 13.03
CA LYS A 3 0.26 9.08 13.60
C LYS A 3 1.61 9.55 13.05
N LEU A 4 1.58 10.67 12.37
CA LEU A 4 2.76 11.42 11.94
C LEU A 4 2.87 12.66 12.83
N SER A 5 4.04 12.92 13.36
CA SER A 5 4.28 14.08 14.23
C SER A 5 5.45 14.89 13.70
N ASN A 6 5.17 16.13 13.27
CA ASN A 6 6.15 17.12 12.81
C ASN A 6 7.09 16.60 11.71
N ILE A 7 6.54 15.86 10.73
CA ILE A 7 7.33 15.27 9.65
C ILE A 7 7.88 16.34 8.74
N THR A 8 9.19 16.41 8.65
CA THR A 8 9.93 17.18 7.65
C THR A 8 10.72 16.23 6.78
N LYS A 9 10.66 16.41 5.47
CA LYS A 9 11.49 15.67 4.51
C LYS A 9 12.18 16.59 3.55
N VAL A 10 13.49 16.51 3.54
CA VAL A 10 14.38 17.26 2.66
C VAL A 10 15.17 16.29 1.80
N PHE A 11 15.19 16.52 0.49
CA PHE A 11 16.04 15.82 -0.45
C PHE A 11 17.19 16.71 -0.88
N LEU A 12 18.39 16.13 -0.97
CA LEU A 12 19.56 16.77 -1.53
C LEU A 12 19.73 16.29 -2.97
N GLN A 13 19.68 17.20 -3.93
CA GLN A 13 19.88 16.91 -5.35
C GLN A 13 21.06 17.75 -5.86
N GLY A 14 22.26 17.20 -5.79
CA GLY A 14 23.49 17.94 -6.02
C GLY A 14 23.64 19.08 -5.01
N THR A 15 23.69 20.33 -5.46
CA THR A 15 23.76 21.54 -4.63
C THR A 15 22.38 22.10 -4.25
N ARG A 16 21.30 21.52 -4.77
CA ARG A 16 19.92 21.99 -4.50
C ARG A 16 19.31 21.21 -3.36
N THR A 17 18.61 21.93 -2.49
CA THR A 17 17.82 21.38 -1.40
C THR A 17 16.35 21.49 -1.77
N ILE A 18 15.61 20.36 -1.75
CA ILE A 18 14.17 20.30 -2.02
C ILE A 18 13.47 19.86 -0.76
N GLN A 19 12.72 20.77 -0.14
CA GLN A 19 11.88 20.45 1.01
C GLN A 19 10.53 19.92 0.52
N ALA A 20 10.34 18.61 0.56
CA ALA A 20 9.12 17.96 0.08
C ALA A 20 8.01 17.96 1.15
N LEU A 21 8.37 17.92 2.43
CA LEU A 21 7.45 18.02 3.57
C LEU A 21 8.02 19.01 4.57
N ASN A 22 7.17 19.86 5.14
CA ASN A 22 7.54 20.86 6.12
C ASN A 22 6.62 20.76 7.34
N ASN A 23 7.10 20.18 8.43
CA ASN A 23 6.43 20.12 9.73
C ASN A 23 4.97 19.58 9.65
N VAL A 24 4.76 18.48 8.87
CA VAL A 24 3.44 17.91 8.65
C VAL A 24 3.08 16.95 9.79
N SER A 25 1.91 17.16 10.39
CA SER A 25 1.33 16.23 11.37
C SER A 25 0.01 15.68 10.87
N LEU A 26 -0.23 14.38 11.06
CA LEU A 26 -1.43 13.67 10.62
C LEU A 26 -1.80 12.59 11.61
N HIS A 27 -3.10 12.45 11.89
CA HIS A 27 -3.63 11.35 12.69
C HIS A 27 -4.78 10.67 11.94
N VAL A 28 -4.65 9.37 11.68
CA VAL A 28 -5.68 8.53 11.08
C VAL A 28 -6.13 7.51 12.12
N PRO A 29 -7.39 7.58 12.60
CA PRO A 29 -7.96 6.60 13.51
C PRO A 29 -8.01 5.19 12.91
N ALA A 30 -8.12 4.16 13.76
CA ALA A 30 -8.27 2.78 13.31
C ALA A 30 -9.59 2.57 12.54
N GLY A 31 -9.54 1.74 11.50
CA GLY A 31 -10.71 1.35 10.70
C GLY A 31 -11.27 2.44 9.78
N GLN A 32 -10.63 3.60 9.68
CA GLN A 32 -11.09 4.68 8.81
C GLN A 32 -10.41 4.65 7.44
N ILE A 33 -11.13 5.18 6.44
CA ILE A 33 -10.56 5.57 5.14
C ILE A 33 -10.28 7.07 5.21
N TYR A 34 -9.02 7.45 5.03
CA TYR A 34 -8.56 8.84 5.06
C TYR A 34 -7.95 9.22 3.71
N GLY A 35 -8.47 10.27 3.09
CA GLY A 35 -7.99 10.79 1.80
C GLY A 35 -7.09 12.00 1.97
N VAL A 36 -5.94 12.01 1.29
CA VAL A 36 -5.06 13.17 1.15
C VAL A 36 -5.12 13.65 -0.29
N ILE A 37 -5.60 14.87 -0.48
CA ILE A 37 -5.80 15.51 -1.77
C ILE A 37 -4.83 16.70 -1.91
N GLY A 38 -4.31 16.91 -3.08
CA GLY A 38 -3.45 18.07 -3.37
C GLY A 38 -2.90 18.06 -4.79
N ALA A 39 -2.35 19.18 -5.21
CA ALA A 39 -1.75 19.32 -6.54
C ALA A 39 -0.58 18.32 -6.77
N SER A 40 -0.27 18.04 -8.04
CA SER A 40 0.93 17.28 -8.38
C SER A 40 2.17 18.00 -7.81
N GLY A 41 3.12 17.24 -7.27
CA GLY A 41 4.32 17.79 -6.64
C GLY A 41 4.14 18.32 -5.22
N ALA A 42 2.94 18.28 -4.63
CA ALA A 42 2.68 18.76 -3.26
C ALA A 42 3.27 17.88 -2.13
N GLY A 43 4.07 16.86 -2.45
CA GLY A 43 4.69 15.98 -1.45
C GLY A 43 3.83 14.80 -1.01
N LYS A 44 2.65 14.57 -1.61
CA LYS A 44 1.72 13.50 -1.21
C LYS A 44 2.36 12.11 -1.22
N SER A 45 3.01 11.73 -2.31
CA SER A 45 3.70 10.42 -2.41
C SER A 45 4.87 10.32 -1.43
N THR A 46 5.56 11.43 -1.14
CA THR A 46 6.59 11.48 -0.09
C THR A 46 5.96 11.22 1.27
N LEU A 47 4.82 11.85 1.57
CA LEU A 47 4.10 11.68 2.83
C LEU A 47 3.73 10.21 3.06
N ILE A 48 3.08 9.57 2.09
CA ILE A 48 2.66 8.17 2.24
C ILE A 48 3.85 7.21 2.37
N ARG A 49 4.95 7.49 1.66
CA ARG A 49 6.19 6.70 1.77
C ARG A 49 6.92 6.93 3.10
N CYS A 50 6.69 8.04 3.78
CA CYS A 50 7.14 8.23 5.15
C CYS A 50 6.35 7.34 6.13
N VAL A 51 5.07 7.04 5.88
CA VAL A 51 4.27 6.18 6.79
C VAL A 51 4.86 4.79 6.94
N ASN A 52 5.41 4.19 5.87
CA ASN A 52 6.06 2.86 5.93
C ASN A 52 7.60 2.93 5.93
N LEU A 53 8.15 4.15 6.07
CA LEU A 53 9.59 4.44 6.02
C LEU A 53 10.30 3.92 4.75
N LEU A 54 9.60 3.81 3.61
CA LEU A 54 10.28 3.73 2.30
C LEU A 54 11.06 5.02 2.04
N GLU A 55 10.55 6.15 2.55
CA GLU A 55 11.28 7.40 2.68
C GLU A 55 11.41 7.74 4.17
N ARG A 56 12.62 7.69 4.72
CA ARG A 56 12.82 8.13 6.10
C ARG A 56 12.65 9.65 6.17
N PRO A 57 11.84 10.19 7.09
CA PRO A 57 11.77 11.63 7.32
C PRO A 57 13.12 12.17 7.79
N THR A 58 13.41 13.43 7.50
CA THR A 58 14.59 14.14 8.01
C THR A 58 14.39 14.47 9.49
N GLU A 59 13.15 14.83 9.85
CA GLU A 59 12.74 15.14 11.23
C GLU A 59 11.33 14.63 11.48
N GLY A 60 10.99 14.49 12.76
CA GLY A 60 9.68 14.03 13.21
C GLY A 60 9.64 12.54 13.48
N SER A 61 8.45 12.05 13.81
CA SER A 61 8.24 10.65 14.18
C SER A 61 7.02 10.03 13.46
N VAL A 62 7.11 8.72 13.21
CA VAL A 62 6.09 7.92 12.51
C VAL A 62 5.66 6.76 13.39
N GLN A 63 4.39 6.73 13.76
CA GLN A 63 3.81 5.65 14.55
C GLN A 63 2.69 4.96 13.77
N VAL A 64 2.73 3.62 13.69
CA VAL A 64 1.70 2.79 13.06
C VAL A 64 1.32 1.67 14.01
N GLY A 65 0.02 1.51 14.24
CA GLY A 65 -0.49 0.46 15.12
C GLY A 65 -0.01 0.57 16.58
N GLY A 66 0.37 1.78 17.02
CA GLY A 66 0.95 2.01 18.35
C GLY A 66 2.48 1.83 18.42
N GLN A 67 3.11 1.33 17.35
CA GLN A 67 4.56 1.14 17.31
C GLN A 67 5.22 2.35 16.62
N GLU A 68 6.25 2.92 17.27
CA GLU A 68 7.12 3.95 16.69
C GLU A 68 8.07 3.30 15.67
N LEU A 69 7.99 3.73 14.40
CA LEU A 69 8.78 3.13 13.32
C LEU A 69 10.15 3.79 13.12
N THR A 70 10.25 5.09 13.36
CA THR A 70 11.47 5.89 13.09
C THR A 70 12.68 5.45 13.88
N THR A 71 12.46 4.81 15.04
CA THR A 71 13.52 4.32 15.93
C THR A 71 13.91 2.86 15.71
N LEU A 72 13.18 2.15 14.82
CA LEU A 72 13.43 0.73 14.59
C LEU A 72 14.70 0.49 13.76
N SER A 73 15.38 -0.61 14.06
CA SER A 73 16.40 -1.18 13.18
C SER A 73 15.78 -1.69 11.86
N GLU A 74 16.59 -1.89 10.82
CA GLU A 74 16.09 -2.38 9.52
C GLU A 74 15.42 -3.76 9.63
N SER A 75 15.91 -4.63 10.51
CA SER A 75 15.28 -5.95 10.74
C SER A 75 13.90 -5.83 11.39
N GLU A 76 13.76 -4.97 12.39
CA GLU A 76 12.48 -4.70 13.06
C GLU A 76 11.51 -3.99 12.12
N LEU A 77 12.00 -3.04 11.32
CA LEU A 77 11.22 -2.32 10.34
C LEU A 77 10.68 -3.27 9.26
N THR A 78 11.47 -4.24 8.81
CA THR A 78 11.02 -5.28 7.89
C THR A 78 9.84 -6.07 8.46
N LYS A 79 9.89 -6.43 9.75
CA LYS A 79 8.78 -7.09 10.43
C LYS A 79 7.56 -6.17 10.57
N ALA A 80 7.76 -4.90 10.94
CA ALA A 80 6.68 -3.93 11.08
C ALA A 80 5.96 -3.67 9.75
N ARG A 81 6.69 -3.62 8.63
CA ARG A 81 6.13 -3.43 7.27
C ARG A 81 5.19 -4.54 6.84
N ARG A 82 5.25 -5.75 7.43
CA ARG A 82 4.25 -6.82 7.16
C ARG A 82 2.84 -6.42 7.55
N GLN A 83 2.69 -5.51 8.53
CA GLN A 83 1.39 -4.99 8.96
C GLN A 83 0.91 -3.81 8.10
N ILE A 84 1.67 -3.40 7.09
CA ILE A 84 1.40 -2.25 6.24
C ILE A 84 1.40 -2.70 4.78
N GLY A 85 0.22 -2.90 4.20
CA GLY A 85 0.08 -3.14 2.76
C GLY A 85 0.28 -1.84 1.99
N MET A 86 0.88 -1.92 0.80
CA MET A 86 1.03 -0.76 -0.08
C MET A 86 0.64 -1.08 -1.51
N ILE A 87 -0.19 -0.20 -2.07
CA ILE A 87 -0.58 -0.17 -3.48
C ILE A 87 0.13 1.02 -4.10
N PHE A 88 0.89 0.76 -5.15
CA PHE A 88 1.68 1.77 -5.87
C PHE A 88 0.92 2.29 -7.09
N GLN A 89 1.27 3.48 -7.55
CA GLN A 89 0.73 4.13 -8.73
C GLN A 89 0.82 3.24 -10.00
N HIS A 90 1.90 2.51 -10.18
CA HIS A 90 2.18 1.64 -11.33
C HIS A 90 2.08 0.17 -10.96
N PHE A 91 0.98 -0.33 -10.47
CA PHE A 91 0.69 -1.72 -10.09
C PHE A 91 1.89 -2.56 -9.55
N ASN A 92 3.09 -2.38 -10.09
CA ASN A 92 4.35 -3.06 -9.77
C ASN A 92 4.21 -4.59 -9.72
N LEU A 93 3.47 -5.15 -10.68
CA LEU A 93 3.33 -6.60 -10.82
C LEU A 93 4.58 -7.17 -11.48
N LEU A 94 5.00 -8.34 -11.01
CA LEU A 94 6.07 -9.10 -11.62
C LEU A 94 5.54 -9.76 -12.91
N SER A 95 6.06 -9.33 -14.05
CA SER A 95 5.63 -9.81 -15.38
C SER A 95 5.93 -11.29 -15.61
N SER A 96 6.94 -11.83 -14.94
CA SER A 96 7.35 -13.24 -15.00
C SER A 96 6.52 -14.17 -14.11
N ARG A 97 5.60 -13.62 -13.31
CA ARG A 97 4.73 -14.40 -12.41
C ARG A 97 3.27 -14.29 -12.85
N THR A 98 2.53 -15.35 -12.67
CA THR A 98 1.07 -15.36 -12.82
C THR A 98 0.40 -14.43 -11.80
N VAL A 99 -0.90 -14.23 -11.92
CA VAL A 99 -1.74 -13.54 -10.92
C VAL A 99 -1.57 -14.21 -9.56
N PHE A 100 -1.71 -15.54 -9.49
CA PHE A 100 -1.47 -16.30 -8.27
C PHE A 100 -0.08 -16.02 -7.69
N GLY A 101 0.97 -16.14 -8.50
CA GLY A 101 2.35 -15.93 -8.06
C GLY A 101 2.65 -14.51 -7.60
N ASN A 102 1.97 -13.49 -8.17
CA ASN A 102 2.07 -12.12 -7.68
C ASN A 102 1.45 -11.94 -6.30
N VAL A 103 0.28 -12.53 -6.05
CA VAL A 103 -0.40 -12.44 -4.74
C VAL A 103 0.28 -13.30 -3.69
N ALA A 104 0.85 -14.45 -4.08
CA ALA A 104 1.57 -15.37 -3.19
C ALA A 104 2.89 -14.80 -2.67
N LEU A 105 3.53 -13.89 -3.42
CA LEU A 105 4.89 -13.42 -3.15
C LEU A 105 5.14 -12.98 -1.70
N PRO A 106 4.31 -12.13 -1.06
CA PRO A 106 4.55 -11.75 0.34
C PRO A 106 4.54 -12.95 1.30
N LEU A 107 3.67 -13.93 1.07
CA LEU A 107 3.54 -15.13 1.88
C LEU A 107 4.74 -16.08 1.69
N GLU A 108 5.24 -16.19 0.46
CA GLU A 108 6.47 -16.95 0.15
C GLU A 108 7.67 -16.37 0.89
N LEU A 109 7.80 -15.03 0.90
CA LEU A 109 8.87 -14.32 1.62
C LEU A 109 8.78 -14.50 3.15
N ASP A 110 7.56 -14.75 3.66
CA ASP A 110 7.30 -15.03 5.07
C ASP A 110 7.47 -16.52 5.42
N ASN A 111 7.88 -17.37 4.46
CA ASN A 111 7.99 -18.81 4.59
C ASN A 111 6.68 -19.50 5.01
N THR A 112 5.54 -18.97 4.58
CA THR A 112 4.22 -19.54 4.84
C THR A 112 4.10 -20.93 4.17
N PRO A 113 3.46 -21.92 4.80
CA PRO A 113 3.24 -23.24 4.19
C PRO A 113 2.44 -23.15 2.88
N LYS A 114 2.78 -23.99 1.90
CA LYS A 114 2.19 -23.96 0.54
C LYS A 114 0.67 -24.07 0.55
N GLU A 115 0.11 -24.93 1.37
CA GLU A 115 -1.35 -25.13 1.47
C GLU A 115 -2.04 -23.87 2.02
N GLU A 116 -1.43 -23.19 2.96
CA GLU A 116 -1.94 -21.92 3.49
C GLU A 116 -1.84 -20.79 2.46
N ILE A 117 -0.72 -20.72 1.71
CA ILE A 117 -0.57 -19.80 0.57
C ILE A 117 -1.70 -20.02 -0.42
N LYS A 118 -1.93 -21.27 -0.84
CA LYS A 118 -2.97 -21.60 -1.81
C LYS A 118 -4.35 -21.16 -1.32
N ARG A 119 -4.72 -21.50 -0.10
CA ARG A 119 -6.00 -21.11 0.50
C ARG A 119 -6.15 -19.59 0.54
N ARG A 120 -5.14 -18.88 1.09
CA ARG A 120 -5.17 -17.43 1.27
C ARG A 120 -5.21 -16.67 -0.04
N VAL A 121 -4.43 -17.09 -1.04
CA VAL A 121 -4.43 -16.46 -2.36
C VAL A 121 -5.76 -16.65 -3.07
N THR A 122 -6.36 -17.85 -3.02
CA THR A 122 -7.69 -18.10 -3.59
C THR A 122 -8.74 -17.19 -2.96
N GLU A 123 -8.81 -17.12 -1.62
CA GLU A 123 -9.73 -16.22 -0.90
C GLU A 123 -9.56 -14.75 -1.33
N LEU A 124 -8.32 -14.29 -1.51
CA LEU A 124 -8.05 -12.91 -1.91
C LEU A 124 -8.39 -12.64 -3.37
N LEU A 125 -8.17 -13.60 -4.26
CA LEU A 125 -8.54 -13.46 -5.67
C LEU A 125 -10.07 -13.44 -5.83
N ASP A 126 -10.79 -14.25 -5.07
CA ASP A 126 -12.26 -14.21 -5.03
C ASP A 126 -12.75 -12.87 -4.45
N LEU A 127 -12.14 -12.37 -3.37
CA LEU A 127 -12.46 -11.07 -2.77
C LEU A 127 -12.36 -9.92 -3.77
N VAL A 128 -11.36 -9.94 -4.66
CA VAL A 128 -11.16 -8.90 -5.68
C VAL A 128 -11.84 -9.21 -7.01
N GLY A 129 -12.58 -10.34 -7.12
CA GLY A 129 -13.32 -10.75 -8.31
C GLY A 129 -12.43 -11.22 -9.47
N LEU A 130 -11.36 -11.96 -9.15
CA LEU A 130 -10.39 -12.51 -10.11
C LEU A 130 -10.14 -14.02 -9.91
N GLY A 131 -11.08 -14.75 -9.33
CA GLY A 131 -10.96 -16.19 -9.09
C GLY A 131 -10.73 -17.02 -10.37
N ASP A 132 -11.19 -16.54 -11.52
CA ASP A 132 -11.01 -17.16 -12.84
C ASP A 132 -9.66 -16.82 -13.51
N LYS A 133 -8.82 -15.98 -12.91
CA LYS A 133 -7.58 -15.44 -13.50
C LYS A 133 -6.29 -15.96 -12.86
N HIS A 134 -6.36 -17.01 -12.04
CA HIS A 134 -5.24 -17.57 -11.31
C HIS A 134 -3.95 -17.71 -12.13
N ASP A 135 -4.06 -18.33 -13.31
CA ASP A 135 -2.92 -18.67 -14.15
C ASP A 135 -2.59 -17.61 -15.21
N SER A 136 -3.36 -16.52 -15.24
CA SER A 136 -3.12 -15.41 -16.16
C SER A 136 -1.85 -14.66 -15.79
N TYR A 137 -1.16 -14.12 -16.79
CA TYR A 137 -0.01 -13.23 -16.59
C TYR A 137 -0.44 -11.76 -16.66
N PRO A 138 0.29 -10.83 -16.00
CA PRO A 138 -0.02 -9.42 -16.03
C PRO A 138 -0.20 -8.82 -17.43
N ALA A 139 0.53 -9.33 -18.43
CA ALA A 139 0.40 -8.89 -19.82
C ALA A 139 -1.02 -9.07 -20.39
N ASN A 140 -1.74 -10.07 -19.91
CA ASN A 140 -3.09 -10.43 -20.38
C ASN A 140 -4.23 -9.78 -19.58
N LEU A 141 -3.90 -8.82 -18.70
CA LEU A 141 -4.86 -8.17 -17.81
C LEU A 141 -5.13 -6.72 -18.22
N SER A 142 -6.38 -6.29 -18.08
CA SER A 142 -6.72 -4.86 -18.15
C SER A 142 -6.09 -4.07 -16.99
N GLY A 143 -6.03 -2.73 -17.09
CA GLY A 143 -5.54 -1.86 -16.02
C GLY A 143 -6.29 -2.09 -14.70
N GLY A 144 -7.62 -2.18 -14.74
CA GLY A 144 -8.43 -2.45 -13.56
C GLY A 144 -8.18 -3.84 -12.95
N GLN A 145 -7.95 -4.87 -13.78
CA GLN A 145 -7.58 -6.20 -13.30
C GLN A 145 -6.19 -6.19 -12.65
N LYS A 146 -5.20 -5.51 -13.26
CA LYS A 146 -3.87 -5.33 -12.66
C LYS A 146 -3.95 -4.65 -11.29
N GLN A 147 -4.81 -3.64 -11.16
CA GLN A 147 -5.02 -2.96 -9.89
C GLN A 147 -5.65 -3.88 -8.84
N ARG A 148 -6.62 -4.70 -9.21
CA ARG A 148 -7.21 -5.70 -8.32
C ARG A 148 -6.18 -6.74 -7.84
N VAL A 149 -5.27 -7.19 -8.72
CA VAL A 149 -4.15 -8.06 -8.32
C VAL A 149 -3.22 -7.35 -7.34
N ALA A 150 -2.89 -6.07 -7.57
CA ALA A 150 -2.05 -5.29 -6.66
C ALA A 150 -2.72 -5.12 -5.28
N ILE A 151 -4.05 -4.92 -5.23
CA ILE A 151 -4.83 -4.89 -4.00
C ILE A 151 -4.75 -6.25 -3.28
N ALA A 152 -5.03 -7.36 -3.97
CA ALA A 152 -4.96 -8.70 -3.39
C ALA A 152 -3.57 -9.01 -2.81
N ARG A 153 -2.50 -8.67 -3.55
CA ARG A 153 -1.12 -8.82 -3.08
C ARG A 153 -0.85 -7.99 -1.82
N ALA A 154 -1.31 -6.74 -1.78
CA ALA A 154 -1.13 -5.87 -0.62
C ALA A 154 -1.86 -6.39 0.64
N LEU A 155 -2.92 -7.19 0.47
CA LEU A 155 -3.69 -7.82 1.55
C LEU A 155 -3.14 -9.19 1.99
N ALA A 156 -2.18 -9.76 1.26
CA ALA A 156 -1.73 -11.13 1.47
C ALA A 156 -1.23 -11.39 2.91
N SER A 157 -0.38 -10.50 3.44
CA SER A 157 0.18 -10.58 4.80
C SER A 157 -0.80 -10.15 5.91
N ASN A 158 -2.08 -10.02 5.62
CA ASN A 158 -3.12 -9.59 6.57
C ASN A 158 -2.78 -8.26 7.29
N PRO A 159 -2.50 -7.18 6.55
CA PRO A 159 -2.07 -5.91 7.13
C PRO A 159 -3.18 -5.26 7.96
N LYS A 160 -2.80 -4.36 8.88
CA LYS A 160 -3.74 -3.49 9.62
C LYS A 160 -3.97 -2.15 8.93
N VAL A 161 -3.02 -1.76 8.08
CA VAL A 161 -3.02 -0.50 7.34
C VAL A 161 -2.80 -0.79 5.87
N LEU A 162 -3.55 -0.12 5.00
CA LEU A 162 -3.37 -0.13 3.56
C LEU A 162 -3.06 1.29 3.08
N LEU A 163 -1.91 1.46 2.45
CA LEU A 163 -1.46 2.70 1.86
C LEU A 163 -1.71 2.65 0.35
N CYS A 164 -2.37 3.68 -0.20
CA CYS A 164 -2.71 3.76 -1.62
C CYS A 164 -2.09 5.02 -2.22
N ASP A 165 -0.95 4.87 -2.91
CA ASP A 165 -0.25 5.96 -3.60
C ASP A 165 -0.80 6.11 -5.01
N GLU A 166 -1.74 7.06 -5.22
CA GLU A 166 -2.40 7.34 -6.50
C GLU A 166 -2.95 6.09 -7.21
N ALA A 167 -3.54 5.19 -6.44
CA ALA A 167 -3.96 3.85 -6.88
C ALA A 167 -4.97 3.82 -8.04
N THR A 168 -5.50 4.97 -8.47
CA THR A 168 -6.49 5.09 -9.54
C THR A 168 -6.11 6.06 -10.64
N SER A 169 -4.94 6.71 -10.56
CA SER A 169 -4.52 7.78 -11.50
C SER A 169 -4.35 7.30 -12.95
N ALA A 170 -4.06 6.00 -13.14
CA ALA A 170 -3.87 5.39 -14.47
C ALA A 170 -5.13 4.68 -15.00
N LEU A 171 -6.30 4.88 -14.38
CA LEU A 171 -7.54 4.18 -14.69
C LEU A 171 -8.60 5.15 -15.24
N ASP A 172 -9.50 4.64 -16.09
CA ASP A 172 -10.68 5.38 -16.52
C ASP A 172 -11.66 5.63 -15.36
N PRO A 173 -12.58 6.62 -15.49
CA PRO A 173 -13.47 7.01 -14.38
C PRO A 173 -14.38 5.87 -13.87
N ALA A 174 -14.86 4.97 -14.76
CA ALA A 174 -15.72 3.88 -14.35
C ALA A 174 -14.94 2.83 -13.53
N THR A 175 -13.76 2.46 -14.02
CA THR A 175 -12.84 1.56 -13.31
C THR A 175 -12.38 2.16 -11.97
N THR A 176 -12.06 3.46 -11.94
CA THR A 176 -11.71 4.19 -10.71
C THR A 176 -12.81 4.04 -9.67
N ARG A 177 -14.08 4.28 -10.03
CA ARG A 177 -15.21 4.13 -9.12
C ARG A 177 -15.30 2.70 -8.58
N SER A 178 -15.19 1.70 -9.45
CA SER A 178 -15.21 0.28 -9.06
C SER A 178 -14.09 -0.08 -8.07
N ILE A 179 -12.88 0.46 -8.25
CA ILE A 179 -11.75 0.23 -7.33
C ILE A 179 -12.00 0.92 -5.97
N LEU A 180 -12.54 2.14 -5.96
CA LEU A 180 -12.86 2.84 -4.72
C LEU A 180 -13.98 2.14 -3.93
N GLU A 181 -14.98 1.59 -4.62
CA GLU A 181 -16.03 0.77 -3.99
C GLU A 181 -15.46 -0.52 -3.41
N LEU A 182 -14.55 -1.21 -4.14
CA LEU A 182 -13.84 -2.38 -3.64
C LEU A 182 -13.04 -2.04 -2.36
N LEU A 183 -12.30 -0.93 -2.33
CA LEU A 183 -11.56 -0.51 -1.14
C LEU A 183 -12.48 -0.20 0.06
N LYS A 184 -13.65 0.39 -0.17
CA LYS A 184 -14.66 0.60 0.87
C LYS A 184 -15.21 -0.72 1.42
N ASP A 185 -15.46 -1.69 0.54
CA ASP A 185 -15.95 -3.02 0.95
C ASP A 185 -14.89 -3.77 1.77
N ILE A 186 -13.63 -3.75 1.32
CA ILE A 186 -12.48 -4.31 2.04
C ILE A 186 -12.33 -3.66 3.43
N ASN A 187 -12.41 -2.33 3.51
CA ASN A 187 -12.35 -1.62 4.79
C ASN A 187 -13.45 -2.11 5.76
N ARG A 188 -14.69 -2.24 5.28
CA ARG A 188 -15.83 -2.69 6.10
C ARG A 188 -15.68 -4.14 6.57
N ARG A 189 -15.28 -5.05 5.66
CA ARG A 189 -15.15 -6.48 5.96
C ARG A 189 -13.97 -6.81 6.86
N LEU A 190 -12.84 -6.13 6.65
CA LEU A 190 -11.59 -6.45 7.34
C LEU A 190 -11.24 -5.49 8.49
N GLY A 191 -12.01 -4.41 8.70
CA GLY A 191 -11.70 -3.38 9.69
C GLY A 191 -10.40 -2.62 9.41
N LEU A 192 -9.95 -2.61 8.15
CA LEU A 192 -8.67 -2.12 7.70
C LEU A 192 -8.63 -0.59 7.72
N THR A 193 -7.53 0.01 8.19
CA THR A 193 -7.31 1.45 8.06
C THR A 193 -6.70 1.76 6.69
N ILE A 194 -7.30 2.66 5.92
CA ILE A 194 -6.82 2.99 4.57
C ILE A 194 -6.40 4.45 4.52
N LEU A 195 -5.18 4.72 4.06
CA LEU A 195 -4.69 6.04 3.69
C LEU A 195 -4.57 6.11 2.16
N LEU A 196 -5.35 6.97 1.55
CA LEU A 196 -5.45 7.13 0.10
C LEU A 196 -4.91 8.49 -0.34
N ILE A 197 -4.06 8.50 -1.35
CA ILE A 197 -3.61 9.72 -2.06
C ILE A 197 -4.29 9.80 -3.41
N THR A 198 -4.75 11.00 -3.75
CA THR A 198 -5.35 11.30 -5.05
C THR A 198 -5.03 12.73 -5.51
#